data_6e80ed689e6eb0c7f1a0dad042aec23f
#
_entry.id   6e80ed689e6eb0c7f1a0dad042aec23f
#
_cell.length_a   1.000
_cell.length_b   1.000
_cell.length_c   1.000
_cell.angle_alpha   90.00
_cell.angle_beta   90.00
_cell.angle_gamma   90.00
#
_symmetry.space_group_name_H-M   'P 1'
#
loop_
_entity.id
_entity.type
_entity.pdbx_description
1 polymer ?
#
loop_
_entity_poly.entity_id
_entity_poly.type
_entity_poly.pdbx_seq_one_letter_code
_entity_poly.pdbx_strand_id
1 'polypeptide(L)'
;MQEEGIARANFLLSELSDEVTKIGGRVPYSVNTPYRNTIPVEQEAVMPGDMFMERRIRSLIRWNALAMVVRANKRNGTLGGHISSFASSATLYDVGFNHFFRGPGESGDDLGDLIYFQGHAAPGIYARSFLEGRISEGQLDSFRQEVDGEGLSSYPHPWLMPAYWQFPTVSMGLGPIQAIYQAHVMKYLDSRD
;
A
#
# COMPACT_ATOMS: atom_id res chain seq x y z
N MET A 1 35.65 21.26 -24.90
CA MET A 1 35.81 22.14 -23.69
C MET A 1 34.51 22.76 -23.19
N GLN A 2 33.59 23.23 -24.05
CA GLN A 2 32.31 23.80 -23.55
C GLN A 2 31.32 22.74 -23.01
N GLU A 3 31.25 21.56 -23.61
CA GLU A 3 30.37 20.48 -23.16
C GLU A 3 30.75 19.91 -21.79
N GLU A 4 32.03 19.76 -21.51
CA GLU A 4 32.51 19.35 -20.16
C GLU A 4 32.18 20.40 -19.08
N GLY A 5 32.19 21.69 -19.45
CA GLY A 5 31.81 22.76 -18.54
C GLY A 5 30.33 22.72 -18.12
N ILE A 6 29.44 22.44 -19.08
CA ILE A 6 27.98 22.34 -18.84
C ILE A 6 27.66 21.08 -18.00
N ALA A 7 28.25 19.95 -18.34
CA ALA A 7 28.06 18.71 -17.58
C ALA A 7 28.52 18.86 -16.12
N ARG A 8 29.69 19.50 -15.91
CA ARG A 8 30.20 19.78 -14.58
C ARG A 8 29.34 20.77 -13.80
N ALA A 9 28.85 21.83 -14.46
CA ALA A 9 27.96 22.79 -13.85
C ALA A 9 26.64 22.14 -13.42
N ASN A 10 26.04 21.33 -14.27
CA ASN A 10 24.84 20.58 -13.92
C ASN A 10 25.05 19.62 -12.77
N PHE A 11 26.18 18.94 -12.73
CA PHE A 11 26.55 18.07 -11.61
C PHE A 11 26.62 18.86 -10.31
N LEU A 12 27.34 19.99 -10.26
CA LEU A 12 27.46 20.82 -9.07
C LEU A 12 26.12 21.39 -8.60
N LEU A 13 25.26 21.85 -9.52
CA LEU A 13 23.92 22.32 -9.18
C LEU A 13 23.06 21.19 -8.58
N SER A 14 23.18 19.98 -9.11
CA SER A 14 22.47 18.81 -8.57
C SER A 14 22.93 18.46 -7.16
N GLU A 15 24.24 18.40 -6.92
CA GLU A 15 24.79 18.11 -5.59
C GLU A 15 24.39 19.19 -4.56
N LEU A 16 24.45 20.46 -4.97
CA LEU A 16 24.02 21.55 -4.09
C LEU A 16 22.53 21.50 -3.77
N SER A 17 21.70 21.16 -4.75
CA SER A 17 20.26 20.99 -4.56
C SER A 17 19.95 19.83 -3.61
N ASP A 18 20.66 18.72 -3.73
CA ASP A 18 20.52 17.56 -2.85
C ASP A 18 20.93 17.92 -1.40
N GLU A 19 22.02 18.68 -1.20
CA GLU A 19 22.42 19.14 0.14
C GLU A 19 21.40 20.10 0.76
N VAL A 20 20.87 21.05 -0.01
CA VAL A 20 19.81 21.95 0.47
C VAL A 20 18.59 21.16 0.93
N THR A 21 18.20 20.13 0.19
CA THR A 21 17.07 19.28 0.54
C THR A 21 17.32 18.46 1.82
N LYS A 22 18.52 17.90 1.99
CA LYS A 22 18.91 17.14 3.20
C LYS A 22 18.82 17.97 4.48
N ILE A 23 19.18 19.25 4.43
CA ILE A 23 19.10 20.17 5.57
C ILE A 23 17.72 20.81 5.75
N GLY A 24 16.69 20.33 5.02
CA GLY A 24 15.31 20.81 5.11
C GLY A 24 15.03 22.12 4.36
N GLY A 25 15.96 22.58 3.52
CA GLY A 25 15.78 23.75 2.65
C GLY A 25 14.87 23.44 1.46
N ARG A 26 14.34 24.49 0.82
CA ARG A 26 13.55 24.36 -0.42
C ARG A 26 14.40 24.74 -1.63
N VAL A 27 14.49 23.83 -2.58
CA VAL A 27 15.06 24.10 -3.90
C VAL A 27 13.99 24.76 -4.78
N PRO A 28 14.35 25.68 -5.69
CA PRO A 28 13.40 26.21 -6.66
C PRO A 28 12.69 25.12 -7.43
N TYR A 29 11.39 25.31 -7.68
CA TYR A 29 10.54 24.33 -8.36
C TYR A 29 11.12 23.89 -9.71
N SER A 30 11.21 22.59 -9.91
CA SER A 30 11.49 21.96 -11.20
C SER A 30 10.35 21.02 -11.56
N VAL A 31 9.93 21.01 -12.82
CA VAL A 31 8.90 20.09 -13.34
C VAL A 31 9.37 18.62 -13.21
N ASN A 32 10.67 18.39 -13.32
CA ASN A 32 11.28 17.08 -13.18
C ASN A 32 12.17 17.06 -11.93
N THR A 33 11.71 16.40 -10.88
CA THR A 33 12.57 16.09 -9.73
C THR A 33 13.46 14.90 -10.09
N PRO A 34 14.80 14.96 -9.85
CA PRO A 34 15.64 13.81 -10.02
C PRO A 34 15.17 12.68 -9.09
N TYR A 35 15.03 11.48 -9.63
CA TYR A 35 14.71 10.29 -8.85
C TYR A 35 15.99 9.81 -8.13
N ARG A 36 16.29 10.44 -7.00
CA ARG A 36 17.47 10.15 -6.18
C ARG A 36 17.06 9.88 -4.74
N ASN A 37 17.73 8.92 -4.13
CA ASN A 37 17.66 8.76 -2.68
C ASN A 37 18.44 9.91 -2.03
N THR A 38 17.76 10.75 -1.27
CA THR A 38 18.37 11.90 -0.55
C THR A 38 18.83 11.53 0.86
N ILE A 39 18.51 10.32 1.32
CA ILE A 39 18.97 9.78 2.60
C ILE A 39 20.18 8.91 2.30
N PRO A 40 21.40 9.27 2.75
CA PRO A 40 22.58 8.44 2.62
C PRO A 40 22.42 7.15 3.46
N VAL A 41 23.07 6.08 3.01
CA VAL A 41 22.94 4.74 3.62
C VAL A 41 23.27 4.74 5.11
N GLU A 42 24.21 5.60 5.52
CA GLU A 42 24.64 5.75 6.93
C GLU A 42 23.56 6.39 7.81
N GLN A 43 22.58 7.05 7.21
CA GLN A 43 21.47 7.71 7.89
C GLN A 43 20.16 6.94 7.75
N GLU A 44 20.15 5.82 7.03
CA GLU A 44 18.97 4.98 6.94
C GLU A 44 18.57 4.45 8.32
N ALA A 45 17.27 4.57 8.63
CA ALA A 45 16.75 3.98 9.87
C ALA A 45 16.92 2.46 9.84
N VAL A 46 17.38 1.90 10.93
CA VAL A 46 17.44 0.45 11.09
C VAL A 46 16.01 -0.09 11.13
N MET A 47 15.73 -1.13 10.35
CA MET A 47 14.42 -1.77 10.33
C MET A 47 14.06 -2.29 11.73
N PRO A 48 12.93 -1.89 12.32
CA PRO A 48 12.63 -2.15 13.74
C PRO A 48 12.16 -3.58 14.02
N GLY A 49 11.87 -4.39 13.01
CA GLY A 49 11.30 -5.72 13.15
C GLY A 49 12.32 -6.85 13.05
N ASP A 50 11.82 -8.07 13.22
CA ASP A 50 12.55 -9.30 12.93
C ASP A 50 12.41 -9.62 11.42
N MET A 51 13.43 -9.26 10.64
CA MET A 51 13.45 -9.49 9.18
C MET A 51 13.26 -10.95 8.78
N PHE A 52 13.70 -11.90 9.60
CA PHE A 52 13.53 -13.31 9.31
C PHE A 52 12.07 -13.76 9.50
N MET A 53 11.45 -13.33 10.59
CA MET A 53 10.04 -13.60 10.87
C MET A 53 9.14 -12.94 9.82
N GLU A 54 9.39 -11.68 9.51
CA GLU A 54 8.61 -10.93 8.51
C GLU A 54 8.72 -11.54 7.12
N ARG A 55 9.91 -12.02 6.74
CA ARG A 55 10.08 -12.77 5.50
C ARG A 55 9.22 -14.03 5.45
N ARG A 56 9.11 -14.75 6.56
CA ARG A 56 8.23 -15.94 6.67
C ARG A 56 6.76 -15.55 6.53
N ILE A 57 6.31 -14.54 7.26
CA ILE A 57 4.93 -14.04 7.22
C ILE A 57 4.58 -13.62 5.79
N ARG A 58 5.40 -12.81 5.15
CA ARG A 58 5.21 -12.38 3.76
C ARG A 58 5.15 -13.55 2.79
N SER A 59 5.96 -14.57 2.98
CA SER A 59 5.95 -15.78 2.16
C SER A 59 4.63 -16.54 2.31
N LEU A 60 4.12 -16.67 3.53
CA LEU A 60 2.83 -17.30 3.82
C LEU A 60 1.66 -16.50 3.22
N ILE A 61 1.69 -15.17 3.34
CA ILE A 61 0.67 -14.31 2.72
C ILE A 61 0.66 -14.50 1.19
N ARG A 62 1.83 -14.48 0.56
CA ARG A 62 1.96 -14.68 -0.90
C ARG A 62 1.47 -16.06 -1.33
N TRP A 63 1.80 -17.08 -0.56
CA TRP A 63 1.33 -18.43 -0.82
C TRP A 63 -0.19 -18.54 -0.71
N ASN A 64 -0.79 -18.03 0.37
CA ASN A 64 -2.24 -18.09 0.57
C ASN A 64 -2.99 -17.29 -0.49
N ALA A 65 -2.50 -16.10 -0.88
CA ALA A 65 -3.07 -15.32 -1.97
C ALA A 65 -3.08 -16.10 -3.29
N LEU A 66 -1.96 -16.77 -3.63
CA LEU A 66 -1.87 -17.60 -4.81
C LEU A 66 -2.81 -18.80 -4.72
N ALA A 67 -2.79 -19.52 -3.61
CA ALA A 67 -3.62 -20.71 -3.39
C ALA A 67 -5.11 -20.39 -3.49
N MET A 68 -5.56 -19.28 -2.88
CA MET A 68 -6.95 -18.81 -2.96
C MET A 68 -7.38 -18.60 -4.40
N VAL A 69 -6.60 -17.84 -5.18
CA VAL A 69 -6.93 -17.53 -6.58
C VAL A 69 -6.90 -18.81 -7.45
N VAL A 70 -5.91 -19.68 -7.27
CA VAL A 70 -5.80 -20.93 -8.04
C VAL A 70 -6.94 -21.89 -7.69
N ARG A 71 -7.31 -22.04 -6.40
CA ARG A 71 -8.44 -22.87 -5.98
C ARG A 71 -9.76 -22.36 -6.56
N ALA A 72 -10.01 -21.06 -6.51
CA ALA A 72 -11.19 -20.44 -7.09
C ALA A 72 -11.29 -20.71 -8.59
N ASN A 73 -10.21 -20.51 -9.35
CA ASN A 73 -10.19 -20.71 -10.79
C ASN A 73 -10.25 -22.21 -11.20
N LYS A 74 -9.84 -23.13 -10.35
CA LYS A 74 -10.05 -24.57 -10.59
C LYS A 74 -11.53 -24.95 -10.51
N ARG A 75 -12.32 -24.26 -9.68
CA ARG A 75 -13.77 -24.48 -9.56
C ARG A 75 -14.54 -23.77 -10.68
N ASN A 76 -14.13 -22.55 -11.00
CA ASN A 76 -14.72 -21.74 -12.07
C ASN A 76 -13.62 -20.94 -12.77
N GLY A 77 -13.19 -21.37 -13.94
CA GLY A 77 -12.09 -20.79 -14.71
C GLY A 77 -12.30 -19.35 -15.16
N THR A 78 -13.47 -18.77 -14.95
CA THR A 78 -13.77 -17.37 -15.31
C THR A 78 -13.61 -16.38 -14.17
N LEU A 79 -13.34 -16.82 -12.94
CA LEU A 79 -13.26 -15.92 -11.78
C LEU A 79 -12.06 -14.97 -11.82
N GLY A 80 -10.95 -15.40 -12.39
CA GLY A 80 -9.74 -14.57 -12.48
C GLY A 80 -9.09 -14.31 -11.11
N GLY A 81 -8.36 -13.20 -11.03
CA GLY A 81 -7.63 -12.75 -9.83
C GLY A 81 -6.29 -12.12 -10.22
N HIS A 82 -5.91 -11.03 -9.54
CA HIS A 82 -4.73 -10.23 -9.90
C HIS A 82 -3.54 -10.52 -8.97
N ILE A 83 -2.89 -11.67 -9.14
CA ILE A 83 -1.76 -12.07 -8.29
C ILE A 83 -0.52 -11.20 -8.54
N SER A 84 -0.26 -10.82 -9.78
CA SER A 84 0.92 -10.02 -10.13
C SER A 84 0.89 -8.62 -9.49
N SER A 85 -0.27 -7.98 -9.44
CA SER A 85 -0.43 -6.67 -8.78
C SER A 85 -0.13 -6.77 -7.29
N PHE A 86 -0.65 -7.79 -6.62
CA PHE A 86 -0.29 -8.04 -5.22
C PHE A 86 1.20 -8.39 -5.07
N ALA A 87 1.76 -9.25 -5.91
CA ALA A 87 3.16 -9.65 -5.82
C ALA A 87 4.12 -8.46 -5.90
N SER A 88 3.80 -7.47 -6.73
CA SER A 88 4.58 -6.23 -6.87
C SER A 88 4.51 -5.34 -5.63
N SER A 89 3.38 -5.32 -4.93
CA SER A 89 3.13 -4.47 -3.76
C SER A 89 3.27 -5.21 -2.41
N ALA A 90 3.56 -6.50 -2.43
CA ALA A 90 3.54 -7.35 -1.22
C ALA A 90 4.44 -6.84 -0.10
N THR A 91 5.65 -6.40 -0.43
CA THR A 91 6.59 -5.84 0.57
C THR A 91 6.08 -4.51 1.13
N LEU A 92 5.49 -3.64 0.29
CA LEU A 92 4.91 -2.38 0.72
C LEU A 92 3.80 -2.59 1.75
N TYR A 93 2.86 -3.49 1.46
CA TYR A 93 1.79 -3.82 2.40
C TYR A 93 2.30 -4.50 3.67
N ASP A 94 3.27 -5.41 3.54
CA ASP A 94 3.86 -6.10 4.68
C ASP A 94 4.49 -5.10 5.67
N VAL A 95 5.33 -4.20 5.17
CA VAL A 95 5.93 -3.14 5.97
C VAL A 95 4.87 -2.18 6.51
N GLY A 96 3.88 -1.80 5.72
CA GLY A 96 2.77 -0.96 6.14
C GLY A 96 2.04 -1.54 7.34
N PHE A 97 1.60 -2.79 7.25
CA PHE A 97 0.87 -3.46 8.32
C PHE A 97 1.71 -3.77 9.55
N ASN A 98 3.00 -4.06 9.39
CA ASN A 98 3.83 -4.44 10.52
C ASN A 98 4.35 -3.22 11.31
N HIS A 99 4.52 -2.05 10.66
CA HIS A 99 5.27 -0.94 11.26
C HIS A 99 4.58 0.43 11.20
N PHE A 100 3.60 0.61 10.31
CA PHE A 100 3.03 1.94 10.07
C PHE A 100 1.53 2.05 10.30
N PHE A 101 0.75 1.10 9.77
CA PHE A 101 -0.71 1.19 9.84
C PHE A 101 -1.21 0.90 11.25
N ARG A 102 -2.03 1.80 11.78
CA ARG A 102 -2.65 1.68 13.09
C ARG A 102 -4.11 1.31 12.94
N GLY A 103 -4.53 0.29 13.66
CA GLY A 103 -5.94 -0.07 13.80
C GLY A 103 -6.67 0.88 14.74
N PRO A 104 -8.01 0.75 14.86
CA PRO A 104 -8.80 1.51 15.82
C PRO A 104 -8.28 1.28 17.24
N GLY A 105 -8.30 2.35 18.06
CA GLY A 105 -7.98 2.27 19.47
C GLY A 105 -9.05 1.49 20.27
N GLU A 106 -8.66 0.95 21.42
CA GLU A 106 -9.57 0.17 22.29
C GLU A 106 -10.73 1.00 22.84
N SER A 107 -10.53 2.31 23.01
CA SER A 107 -11.56 3.23 23.53
C SER A 107 -12.63 3.62 22.51
N GLY A 108 -12.42 3.32 21.23
CA GLY A 108 -13.32 3.72 20.15
C GLY A 108 -13.23 5.18 19.70
N ASP A 109 -12.48 6.01 20.41
CA ASP A 109 -12.28 7.43 20.07
C ASP A 109 -11.25 7.60 18.94
N ASP A 110 -10.32 6.65 18.80
CA ASP A 110 -9.36 6.60 17.72
C ASP A 110 -9.83 5.58 16.67
N LEU A 111 -10.25 6.06 15.52
CA LEU A 111 -10.72 5.23 14.40
C LEU A 111 -9.57 4.53 13.65
N GLY A 112 -8.33 4.81 14.02
CA GLY A 112 -7.14 4.30 13.33
C GLY A 112 -6.91 4.97 11.97
N ASP A 113 -5.99 4.42 11.22
CA ASP A 113 -5.61 4.96 9.91
C ASP A 113 -6.65 4.62 8.83
N LEU A 114 -6.87 5.58 7.94
CA LEU A 114 -7.71 5.41 6.75
C LEU A 114 -6.83 4.98 5.57
N ILE A 115 -7.06 3.78 5.03
CA ILE A 115 -6.19 3.21 4.00
C ILE A 115 -6.98 2.88 2.74
N TYR A 116 -6.54 3.47 1.62
CA TYR A 116 -7.08 3.17 0.30
C TYR A 116 -6.26 2.05 -0.36
N PHE A 117 -6.63 0.81 -0.08
CA PHE A 117 -5.95 -0.34 -0.68
C PHE A 117 -6.19 -0.40 -2.19
N GLN A 118 -5.15 -0.69 -2.95
CA GLN A 118 -5.31 -0.96 -4.37
C GLN A 118 -6.20 -2.19 -4.59
N GLY A 119 -7.32 -2.02 -5.29
CA GLY A 119 -8.31 -3.09 -5.48
C GLY A 119 -7.73 -4.37 -6.06
N HIS A 120 -6.79 -4.26 -6.99
CA HIS A 120 -6.11 -5.40 -7.61
C HIS A 120 -5.17 -6.15 -6.64
N ALA A 121 -4.83 -5.57 -5.51
CA ALA A 121 -4.04 -6.21 -4.46
C ALA A 121 -4.91 -6.93 -3.39
N ALA A 122 -6.24 -6.87 -3.49
CA ALA A 122 -7.18 -7.47 -2.54
C ALA A 122 -6.85 -8.94 -2.19
N PRO A 123 -6.39 -9.82 -3.11
CA PRO A 123 -6.00 -11.18 -2.75
C PRO A 123 -4.98 -11.25 -1.62
N GLY A 124 -4.01 -10.35 -1.59
CA GLY A 124 -3.00 -10.31 -0.53
C GLY A 124 -3.56 -9.80 0.79
N ILE A 125 -4.48 -8.83 0.74
CA ILE A 125 -5.13 -8.30 1.95
C ILE A 125 -6.01 -9.39 2.58
N TYR A 126 -6.78 -10.12 1.79
CA TYR A 126 -7.56 -11.26 2.28
C TYR A 126 -6.67 -12.37 2.87
N ALA A 127 -5.58 -12.70 2.18
CA ALA A 127 -4.63 -13.72 2.65
C ALA A 127 -3.98 -13.33 4.00
N ARG A 128 -3.66 -12.04 4.19
CA ARG A 128 -3.18 -11.53 5.48
C ARG A 128 -4.25 -11.64 6.55
N SER A 129 -5.45 -11.18 6.29
CA SER A 129 -6.57 -11.24 7.22
C SER A 129 -6.94 -12.66 7.62
N PHE A 130 -6.75 -13.62 6.73
CA PHE A 130 -6.87 -15.05 7.07
C PHE A 130 -5.82 -15.49 8.11
N LEU A 131 -4.57 -15.10 7.92
CA LEU A 131 -3.51 -15.42 8.90
C LEU A 131 -3.73 -14.73 10.25
N GLU A 132 -4.39 -13.58 10.25
CA GLU A 132 -4.81 -12.85 11.46
C GLU A 132 -6.09 -13.42 12.11
N GLY A 133 -6.70 -14.45 11.52
CA GLY A 133 -7.95 -15.05 12.01
C GLY A 133 -9.21 -14.22 11.76
N ARG A 134 -9.15 -13.18 10.93
CA ARG A 134 -10.28 -12.29 10.60
C ARG A 134 -11.17 -12.84 9.48
N ILE A 135 -10.64 -13.72 8.68
CA ILE A 135 -11.32 -14.38 7.55
C ILE A 135 -11.15 -15.89 7.71
N SER A 136 -12.23 -16.63 7.53
CA SER A 136 -12.22 -18.10 7.59
C SER A 136 -11.75 -18.72 6.27
N GLU A 137 -11.37 -20.00 6.30
CA GLU A 137 -11.03 -20.77 5.09
C GLU A 137 -12.21 -20.84 4.11
N GLY A 138 -13.43 -21.01 4.62
CA GLY A 138 -14.64 -21.03 3.80
C GLY A 138 -14.87 -19.73 3.02
N GLN A 139 -14.57 -18.59 3.66
CA GLN A 139 -14.63 -17.29 2.99
C GLN A 139 -13.56 -17.16 1.91
N LEU A 140 -12.33 -17.63 2.16
CA LEU A 140 -11.27 -17.65 1.13
C LEU A 140 -11.67 -18.53 -0.05
N ASP A 141 -12.29 -19.67 0.21
CA ASP A 141 -12.76 -20.56 -0.84
C ASP A 141 -13.88 -19.97 -1.71
N SER A 142 -14.61 -19.00 -1.15
CA SER A 142 -15.65 -18.23 -1.85
C SER A 142 -15.13 -16.89 -2.40
N PHE A 143 -13.85 -16.84 -2.76
CA PHE A 143 -13.22 -15.65 -3.38
C PHE A 143 -13.94 -15.25 -4.67
N ARG A 144 -14.29 -13.97 -4.79
CA ARG A 144 -15.04 -13.39 -5.93
C ARG A 144 -16.43 -13.99 -6.17
N GLN A 145 -17.08 -14.44 -5.11
CA GLN A 145 -18.43 -15.00 -5.15
C GLN A 145 -19.38 -14.22 -4.23
N GLU A 146 -19.20 -12.91 -4.21
CA GLU A 146 -19.99 -11.98 -3.39
C GLU A 146 -21.47 -11.91 -3.78
N VAL A 147 -21.84 -12.36 -4.98
CA VAL A 147 -23.22 -12.32 -5.47
C VAL A 147 -24.15 -13.15 -4.59
N ASP A 148 -23.64 -14.23 -4.03
CA ASP A 148 -24.39 -15.13 -3.15
C ASP A 148 -24.40 -14.65 -1.68
N GLY A 149 -23.80 -13.49 -1.38
CA GLY A 149 -23.87 -12.80 -0.09
C GLY A 149 -22.86 -13.26 0.97
N GLU A 150 -22.12 -14.33 0.74
CA GLU A 150 -21.18 -14.90 1.73
C GLU A 150 -19.72 -14.90 1.28
N GLY A 151 -19.45 -14.57 0.02
CA GLY A 151 -18.12 -14.60 -0.57
C GLY A 151 -17.32 -13.33 -0.34
N LEU A 152 -16.01 -13.44 -0.55
CA LEU A 152 -15.13 -12.26 -0.56
C LEU A 152 -15.37 -11.46 -1.84
N SER A 153 -15.52 -10.15 -1.70
CA SER A 153 -15.76 -9.28 -2.84
C SER A 153 -14.56 -9.27 -3.81
N SER A 154 -14.88 -9.15 -5.09
CA SER A 154 -13.88 -9.08 -6.17
C SER A 154 -12.91 -7.93 -5.98
N TYR A 155 -13.42 -6.81 -5.46
CA TYR A 155 -12.67 -5.57 -5.15
C TYR A 155 -13.16 -4.98 -3.83
N PRO A 156 -12.36 -4.16 -3.16
CA PRO A 156 -12.79 -3.44 -1.97
C PRO A 156 -14.08 -2.66 -2.22
N HIS A 157 -15.12 -2.98 -1.44
CA HIS A 157 -16.39 -2.28 -1.51
C HIS A 157 -17.14 -2.37 -0.18
N PRO A 158 -17.39 -1.21 0.50
CA PRO A 158 -18.04 -1.19 1.80
C PRO A 158 -19.46 -1.78 1.80
N TRP A 159 -20.19 -1.72 0.70
CA TRP A 159 -21.54 -2.29 0.64
C TRP A 159 -21.54 -3.82 0.57
N LEU A 160 -20.50 -4.40 -0.03
CA LEU A 160 -20.36 -5.86 -0.15
C LEU A 160 -19.75 -6.48 1.10
N MET A 161 -18.87 -5.74 1.78
CA MET A 161 -18.20 -6.16 3.02
C MET A 161 -18.11 -4.97 4.00
N PRO A 162 -19.23 -4.54 4.62
CA PRO A 162 -19.29 -3.29 5.39
C PRO A 162 -18.44 -3.29 6.66
N ALA A 163 -18.22 -4.44 7.28
CA ALA A 163 -17.35 -4.58 8.45
C ALA A 163 -15.88 -4.77 8.10
N TYR A 164 -15.52 -4.76 6.82
CA TYR A 164 -14.17 -5.08 6.37
C TYR A 164 -13.52 -3.96 5.54
N TRP A 165 -14.22 -3.42 4.54
CA TRP A 165 -13.68 -2.38 3.66
C TRP A 165 -14.17 -0.99 4.06
N GLN A 166 -13.23 -0.05 4.18
CA GLN A 166 -13.55 1.36 4.45
C GLN A 166 -13.95 2.12 3.18
N PHE A 167 -13.31 1.82 2.05
CA PHE A 167 -13.45 2.56 0.80
C PHE A 167 -13.62 1.65 -0.42
N PRO A 168 -14.38 2.07 -1.44
CA PRO A 168 -14.41 1.40 -2.72
C PRO A 168 -13.15 1.78 -3.53
N THR A 169 -12.32 0.80 -3.89
CA THR A 169 -11.06 1.04 -4.57
C THR A 169 -10.87 0.11 -5.77
N VAL A 170 -11.63 0.35 -6.82
CA VAL A 170 -11.52 -0.45 -8.06
C VAL A 170 -10.55 0.16 -9.06
N SER A 171 -10.66 1.47 -9.32
CA SER A 171 -9.86 2.16 -10.31
C SER A 171 -8.47 2.52 -9.76
N MET A 172 -7.42 2.13 -10.48
CA MET A 172 -6.03 2.31 -10.07
C MET A 172 -5.63 3.78 -9.87
N GLY A 173 -6.11 4.69 -10.69
CA GLY A 173 -5.80 6.13 -10.57
C GLY A 173 -6.63 6.85 -9.52
N LEU A 174 -7.84 6.39 -9.25
CA LEU A 174 -8.76 7.07 -8.33
C LEU A 174 -8.41 6.84 -6.86
N GLY A 175 -7.88 5.69 -6.48
CA GLY A 175 -7.49 5.42 -5.09
C GLY A 175 -6.52 6.47 -4.53
N PRO A 176 -5.37 6.72 -5.15
CA PRO A 176 -4.44 7.75 -4.71
C PRO A 176 -5.04 9.17 -4.68
N ILE A 177 -5.83 9.54 -5.70
CA ILE A 177 -6.50 10.85 -5.76
C ILE A 177 -7.50 11.00 -4.60
N GLN A 178 -8.32 10.00 -4.36
CA GLN A 178 -9.29 10.00 -3.25
C GLN A 178 -8.58 10.11 -1.90
N ALA A 179 -7.48 9.39 -1.69
CA ALA A 179 -6.70 9.47 -0.47
C ALA A 179 -6.13 10.88 -0.23
N ILE A 180 -5.62 11.52 -1.29
CA ILE A 180 -5.11 12.90 -1.24
C ILE A 180 -6.23 13.88 -0.85
N TYR A 181 -7.41 13.78 -1.49
CA TYR A 181 -8.53 14.64 -1.16
C TYR A 181 -9.08 14.39 0.24
N GLN A 182 -9.16 13.13 0.66
CA GLN A 182 -9.56 12.79 2.04
C GLN A 182 -8.62 13.44 3.06
N ALA A 183 -7.31 13.27 2.89
CA ALA A 183 -6.32 13.87 3.77
C ALA A 183 -6.39 15.41 3.75
N HIS A 184 -6.64 16.01 2.59
CA HIS A 184 -6.79 17.46 2.47
C HIS A 184 -8.01 17.97 3.23
N VAL A 185 -9.16 17.29 3.10
CA VAL A 185 -10.39 17.66 3.81
C VAL A 185 -10.22 17.51 5.32
N MET A 186 -9.60 16.43 5.79
CA MET A 186 -9.31 16.23 7.20
C MET A 186 -8.46 17.39 7.76
N LYS A 187 -7.35 17.73 7.08
CA LYS A 187 -6.52 18.88 7.45
C LYS A 187 -7.27 20.21 7.45
N TYR A 188 -8.17 20.40 6.51
CA TYR A 188 -9.00 21.60 6.46
C TYR A 188 -9.93 21.67 7.69
N LEU A 189 -10.58 20.56 8.04
CA LEU A 189 -11.45 20.51 9.21
C LEU A 189 -10.66 20.79 10.50
N ASP A 190 -9.54 20.12 10.70
CA ASP A 190 -8.65 20.34 11.86
C ASP A 190 -8.18 21.80 12.00
N SER A 191 -8.09 22.51 10.89
CA SER A 191 -7.69 23.93 10.90
C SER A 191 -8.84 24.90 11.26
N ARG A 192 -10.06 24.39 11.40
CA ARG A 192 -11.26 25.18 11.70
C ARG A 192 -11.70 25.09 13.16
N ASP A 193 -11.19 24.11 13.89
CA ASP A 193 -11.35 23.93 15.33
C ASP A 193 -10.26 24.71 16.10
#